data_5006dc050b596454184bb2f1b9012714
#
_entry.id   5006dc050b596454184bb2f1b9012714
#
_cell.length_a   1.000
_cell.length_b   1.000
_cell.length_c   1.000
_cell.angle_alpha   90.00
_cell.angle_beta   90.00
_cell.angle_gamma   90.00
#
_symmetry.space_group_name_H-M   'P 1'
#
loop_
_entity.id
_entity.type
_entity.pdbx_description
1 polymer ?
#
loop_
_entity_poly.entity_id
_entity_poly.type
_entity_poly.pdbx_seq_one_letter_code
_entity_poly.pdbx_strand_id
1 'polypeptide(L)'
;MADQKRLHVFLRGDRGSGKTWTVRRAAELTGRACYGFVTFFADGDLYMAAPLDTEAAQKVAERRDGKMRPLTGKFDEAGTALLSEARMHPEGLILMDECGHLEKEEARFRQEILRCLDGDIPVLGVLRKGQDWHREIENHPRVTVLGMEEGDHEALAEKIAGMLEGKA
;
A
#
# COMPACT_ATOMS: atom_id res chain seq x y z
N MET A 1 -10.38 -28.81 2.67
CA MET A 1 -10.47 -27.34 2.55
C MET A 1 -9.23 -26.82 1.83
N ALA A 2 -9.46 -26.12 0.74
CA ALA A 2 -8.35 -25.47 0.08
C ALA A 2 -7.78 -24.41 1.01
N ASP A 3 -6.47 -24.47 1.28
CA ASP A 3 -5.80 -23.42 2.00
C ASP A 3 -6.02 -22.12 1.21
N GLN A 4 -6.60 -21.10 1.88
CA GLN A 4 -6.69 -19.79 1.28
C GLN A 4 -5.26 -19.29 1.08
N LYS A 5 -4.83 -19.18 -0.17
CA LYS A 5 -3.52 -18.63 -0.48
C LYS A 5 -3.42 -17.23 0.11
N ARG A 6 -2.33 -16.98 0.82
CA ARG A 6 -2.00 -15.62 1.24
C ARG A 6 -1.49 -14.88 0.02
N LEU A 7 -2.42 -14.21 -0.64
CA LEU A 7 -2.19 -13.55 -1.92
C LEU A 7 -1.54 -12.18 -1.78
N HIS A 8 -1.74 -11.52 -0.64
CA HIS A 8 -1.33 -10.14 -0.43
C HIS A 8 -0.09 -10.04 0.47
N VAL A 9 0.78 -9.10 0.17
CA VAL A 9 2.01 -8.90 0.93
C VAL A 9 2.13 -7.44 1.35
N PHE A 10 2.43 -7.20 2.62
CA PHE A 10 2.72 -5.89 3.16
C PHE A 10 4.10 -5.88 3.79
N LEU A 11 4.87 -4.84 3.50
CA LEU A 11 6.15 -4.59 4.17
C LEU A 11 5.95 -3.62 5.32
N ARG A 12 6.56 -3.92 6.44
CA ARG A 12 6.55 -3.05 7.62
C ARG A 12 7.97 -2.79 8.06
N GLY A 13 8.30 -1.56 8.38
CA GLY A 13 9.62 -1.19 8.84
C GLY A 13 9.70 0.28 9.18
N ASP A 14 10.86 0.67 9.69
CA ASP A 14 11.12 2.04 10.04
C ASP A 14 11.25 2.94 8.81
N ARG A 15 11.04 4.23 9.02
CA ARG A 15 11.26 5.23 7.96
C ARG A 15 12.71 5.16 7.48
N GLY A 16 12.90 5.20 6.16
CA GLY A 16 14.24 5.13 5.57
C GLY A 16 14.85 3.74 5.49
N SER A 17 14.08 2.68 5.76
CA SER A 17 14.58 1.30 5.72
C SER A 17 14.61 0.69 4.31
N GLY A 18 14.16 1.43 3.28
CA GLY A 18 14.15 0.95 1.90
C GLY A 18 12.84 0.28 1.48
N LYS A 19 11.76 0.47 2.21
CA LYS A 19 10.46 -0.14 1.89
C LYS A 19 9.97 0.22 0.50
N THR A 20 9.99 1.50 0.16
CA THR A 20 9.51 1.96 -1.14
C THR A 20 10.32 1.39 -2.29
N TRP A 21 11.65 1.36 -2.15
CA TRP A 21 12.51 0.76 -3.17
C TRP A 21 12.18 -0.72 -3.36
N THR A 22 12.06 -1.45 -2.25
CA THR A 22 11.78 -2.89 -2.28
C THR A 22 10.42 -3.18 -2.93
N VAL A 23 9.39 -2.40 -2.57
CA VAL A 23 8.05 -2.53 -3.14
C VAL A 23 8.06 -2.26 -4.65
N ARG A 24 8.72 -1.19 -5.08
CA ARG A 24 8.81 -0.86 -6.51
C ARG A 24 9.52 -1.96 -7.28
N ARG A 25 10.61 -2.47 -6.72
CA ARG A 25 11.36 -3.54 -7.37
C ARG A 25 10.55 -4.83 -7.46
N ALA A 26 9.85 -5.21 -6.38
CA ALA A 26 8.98 -6.37 -6.38
C ALA A 26 7.87 -6.23 -7.44
N ALA A 27 7.26 -5.06 -7.53
CA ALA A 27 6.22 -4.78 -8.52
C ALA A 27 6.76 -4.94 -9.95
N GLU A 28 7.95 -4.41 -10.24
CA GLU A 28 8.60 -4.58 -11.54
C GLU A 28 8.80 -6.05 -11.88
N LEU A 29 9.25 -6.83 -10.90
CA LEU A 29 9.53 -8.26 -11.09
C LEU A 29 8.26 -9.07 -11.39
N THR A 30 7.07 -8.62 -10.96
CA THR A 30 5.82 -9.30 -11.30
C THR A 30 5.44 -9.07 -12.76
N GLY A 31 5.92 -8.01 -13.38
CA GLY A 31 5.53 -7.63 -14.74
C GLY A 31 4.09 -7.14 -14.87
N ARG A 32 3.37 -6.98 -13.77
CA ARG A 32 1.97 -6.54 -13.76
C ARG A 32 1.86 -5.03 -13.79
N ALA A 33 0.83 -4.51 -14.45
CA ALA A 33 0.51 -3.08 -14.38
C ALA A 33 0.05 -2.74 -12.96
N CYS A 34 0.53 -1.61 -12.44
CA CYS A 34 0.27 -1.21 -11.05
C CYS A 34 -0.87 -0.20 -10.98
N TYR A 35 -1.82 -0.48 -10.11
CA TYR A 35 -2.96 0.38 -9.78
C TYR A 35 -2.93 0.64 -8.28
N GLY A 36 -3.92 1.34 -7.76
CA GLY A 36 -3.97 1.68 -6.35
C GLY A 36 -3.37 3.05 -6.10
N PHE A 37 -2.58 3.20 -5.04
CA PHE A 37 -2.05 4.51 -4.70
C PHE A 37 -0.58 4.48 -4.26
N VAL A 38 0.08 5.62 -4.53
CA VAL A 38 1.35 5.98 -3.92
C VAL A 38 1.16 7.32 -3.20
N THR A 39 1.91 7.55 -2.14
CA THR A 39 1.94 8.84 -1.45
C THR A 39 3.34 9.42 -1.52
N PHE A 40 3.44 10.73 -1.60
CA PHE A 40 4.73 11.42 -1.64
C PHE A 40 4.61 12.84 -1.11
N PHE A 41 5.73 13.37 -0.66
CA PHE A 41 5.80 14.75 -0.18
C PHE A 41 6.23 15.68 -1.31
N ALA A 42 5.55 16.81 -1.43
CA ALA A 42 5.93 17.90 -2.32
C ALA A 42 5.62 19.22 -1.63
N ASP A 43 6.59 20.13 -1.62
CA ASP A 43 6.47 21.44 -0.98
C ASP A 43 6.02 21.37 0.49
N GLY A 44 6.40 20.31 1.19
CA GLY A 44 6.07 20.10 2.60
C GLY A 44 4.72 19.45 2.87
N ASP A 45 3.90 19.26 1.84
CA ASP A 45 2.58 18.62 1.96
C ASP A 45 2.60 17.19 1.43
N LEU A 46 1.58 16.41 1.82
CA LEU A 46 1.45 15.01 1.39
C LEU A 46 0.42 14.89 0.28
N TYR A 47 0.81 14.20 -0.78
CA TYR A 47 -0.04 13.95 -1.94
C TYR A 47 -0.27 12.46 -2.14
N MET A 48 -1.42 12.12 -2.74
CA MET A 48 -1.76 10.76 -3.13
C MET A 48 -2.07 10.73 -4.63
N ALA A 49 -1.59 9.71 -5.31
CA ALA A 49 -1.77 9.56 -6.76
C ALA A 49 -1.82 8.09 -7.16
N ALA A 50 -2.35 7.84 -8.36
CA ALA A 50 -2.16 6.54 -8.99
C ALA A 50 -0.68 6.32 -9.30
N PRO A 51 -0.16 5.09 -9.20
CA PRO A 51 1.26 4.85 -9.46
C PRO A 51 1.73 5.25 -10.86
N LEU A 52 0.83 5.16 -11.84
CA LEU A 52 1.15 5.46 -13.24
C LEU A 52 0.84 6.89 -13.65
N ASP A 53 0.26 7.70 -12.76
CA ASP A 53 -0.10 9.09 -13.06
C ASP A 53 0.08 9.98 -11.84
N THR A 54 1.35 10.19 -11.47
CA THR A 54 1.68 11.01 -10.30
C THR A 54 1.46 12.51 -10.53
N GLU A 55 1.28 12.94 -11.78
CA GLU A 55 0.97 14.34 -12.09
C GLU A 55 -0.45 14.71 -11.68
N ALA A 56 -1.37 13.74 -11.64
CA ALA A 56 -2.76 13.94 -11.22
C ALA A 56 -2.93 13.77 -9.70
N ALA A 57 -1.89 14.04 -8.93
CA ALA A 57 -1.90 13.85 -7.48
C ALA A 57 -2.84 14.83 -6.78
N GLN A 58 -3.48 14.35 -5.72
CA GLN A 58 -4.33 15.15 -4.85
C GLN A 58 -3.68 15.33 -3.48
N LYS A 59 -3.74 16.54 -2.95
CA LYS A 59 -3.24 16.81 -1.61
C LYS A 59 -4.17 16.15 -0.58
N VAL A 60 -3.62 15.31 0.28
CA VAL A 60 -4.38 14.60 1.32
C VAL A 60 -4.02 15.04 2.74
N ALA A 61 -2.87 15.68 2.91
CA ALA A 61 -2.45 16.24 4.20
C ALA A 61 -1.55 17.44 3.96
N GLU A 62 -1.54 18.34 4.93
CA GLU A 62 -0.70 19.56 4.85
C GLU A 62 0.05 19.79 6.14
N ARG A 63 1.19 20.46 6.03
CA ARG A 63 1.97 20.85 7.20
C ARG A 63 1.42 22.15 7.76
N ARG A 64 1.03 22.11 9.03
CA ARG A 64 0.61 23.27 9.81
C ARG A 64 1.33 23.28 11.15
N ASP A 65 1.89 24.42 11.52
CA ASP A 65 2.60 24.58 12.80
C ASP A 65 3.63 23.49 13.07
N GLY A 66 4.37 23.11 12.01
CA GLY A 66 5.41 22.08 12.09
C GLY A 66 4.92 20.65 12.15
N LYS A 67 3.60 20.42 12.04
CA LYS A 67 3.01 19.08 12.07
C LYS A 67 2.22 18.79 10.80
N MET A 68 2.31 17.56 10.34
CA MET A 68 1.49 17.09 9.22
C MET A 68 0.08 16.80 9.71
N ARG A 69 -0.93 17.39 9.08
CA ARG A 69 -2.33 17.20 9.45
C ARG A 69 -3.13 16.73 8.25
N PRO A 70 -3.96 15.69 8.42
CA PRO A 70 -4.79 15.22 7.31
C PRO A 70 -5.84 16.28 6.95
N LEU A 71 -6.13 16.38 5.65
CA LEU A 71 -7.25 17.17 5.17
C LEU A 71 -8.48 16.28 5.25
N THR A 72 -9.46 16.70 6.04
CA THR A 72 -10.66 15.91 6.33
C THR A 72 -11.34 15.42 5.06
N GLY A 73 -11.57 14.10 4.97
CA GLY A 73 -12.26 13.48 3.84
C GLY A 73 -11.42 13.29 2.57
N LYS A 74 -10.18 13.78 2.54
CA LYS A 74 -9.34 13.68 1.32
C LYS A 74 -8.80 12.28 1.09
N PHE A 75 -8.39 11.59 2.14
CA PHE A 75 -8.01 10.17 2.02
C PHE A 75 -9.21 9.32 1.59
N ASP A 76 -10.39 9.57 2.17
CA ASP A 76 -11.61 8.87 1.77
C ASP A 76 -11.93 9.10 0.31
N GLU A 77 -11.88 10.34 -0.14
CA GLU A 77 -12.20 10.71 -1.52
C GLU A 77 -11.20 10.13 -2.52
N ALA A 78 -9.93 10.49 -2.37
CA ALA A 78 -8.87 10.08 -3.30
C ALA A 78 -8.57 8.59 -3.20
N GLY A 79 -8.42 8.08 -1.99
CA GLY A 79 -8.06 6.67 -1.78
C GLY A 79 -9.14 5.71 -2.24
N THR A 80 -10.40 6.01 -1.93
CA THR A 80 -11.52 5.17 -2.36
C THR A 80 -11.61 5.13 -3.88
N ALA A 81 -11.47 6.27 -4.55
CA ALA A 81 -11.51 6.34 -6.01
C ALA A 81 -10.40 5.51 -6.64
N LEU A 82 -9.17 5.65 -6.15
CA LEU A 82 -8.01 4.93 -6.69
C LEU A 82 -8.12 3.41 -6.47
N LEU A 83 -8.57 2.99 -5.30
CA LEU A 83 -8.71 1.57 -4.99
C LEU A 83 -9.89 0.94 -5.71
N SER A 84 -11.01 1.65 -5.87
CA SER A 84 -12.15 1.18 -6.66
C SER A 84 -11.74 0.96 -8.11
N GLU A 85 -10.98 1.88 -8.68
CA GLU A 85 -10.44 1.73 -10.03
C GLU A 85 -9.52 0.50 -10.10
N ALA A 86 -8.64 0.33 -9.12
CA ALA A 86 -7.72 -0.81 -9.07
C ALA A 86 -8.44 -2.16 -9.11
N ARG A 87 -9.58 -2.25 -8.43
CA ARG A 87 -10.37 -3.49 -8.40
C ARG A 87 -11.01 -3.85 -9.73
N MET A 88 -11.00 -2.95 -10.70
CA MET A 88 -11.52 -3.20 -12.04
C MET A 88 -10.48 -3.82 -12.97
N HIS A 89 -9.26 -4.04 -12.48
CA HIS A 89 -8.15 -4.56 -13.28
C HIS A 89 -7.61 -5.88 -12.71
N PRO A 90 -8.30 -7.01 -12.98
CA PRO A 90 -7.90 -8.30 -12.41
C PRO A 90 -6.52 -8.78 -12.86
N GLU A 91 -6.01 -8.26 -13.97
CA GLU A 91 -4.67 -8.57 -14.48
C GLU A 91 -3.57 -7.76 -13.80
N GLY A 92 -3.95 -6.78 -12.99
CA GLY A 92 -3.03 -5.83 -12.38
C GLY A 92 -2.51 -6.23 -11.00
N LEU A 93 -1.79 -5.30 -10.40
CA LEU A 93 -1.28 -5.36 -9.04
C LEU A 93 -1.75 -4.10 -8.33
N ILE A 94 -2.34 -4.26 -7.15
CA ILE A 94 -2.79 -3.12 -6.35
C ILE A 94 -1.67 -2.70 -5.41
N LEU A 95 -1.16 -1.48 -5.57
CA LEU A 95 -0.18 -0.90 -4.66
C LEU A 95 -0.85 -0.04 -3.60
N MET A 96 -0.34 -0.12 -2.38
CA MET A 96 -0.76 0.70 -1.24
C MET A 96 0.49 1.23 -0.53
N ASP A 97 1.13 2.25 -1.10
CA ASP A 97 2.42 2.76 -0.63
C ASP A 97 2.33 4.24 -0.25
N GLU A 98 2.09 4.57 1.00
CA GLU A 98 2.08 3.70 2.18
C GLU A 98 0.81 3.92 3.01
N CYS A 99 0.48 2.95 3.87
CA CYS A 99 -0.57 3.09 4.87
C CYS A 99 0.10 3.61 6.16
N GLY A 100 -0.19 4.86 6.50
CA GLY A 100 0.44 5.55 7.62
C GLY A 100 -0.52 5.82 8.78
N HIS A 101 -0.28 6.89 9.53
CA HIS A 101 -1.09 7.24 10.69
C HIS A 101 -2.18 8.29 10.38
N LEU A 102 -2.03 9.02 9.28
CA LEU A 102 -2.92 10.14 8.95
C LEU A 102 -4.30 9.67 8.50
N GLU A 103 -4.42 8.46 7.97
CA GLU A 103 -5.66 7.90 7.44
C GLU A 103 -6.52 7.19 8.50
N LYS A 104 -6.09 7.13 9.74
CA LYS A 104 -6.77 6.36 10.80
C LYS A 104 -8.24 6.72 11.02
N GLU A 105 -8.60 7.98 10.78
CA GLU A 105 -9.98 8.49 10.95
C GLU A 105 -10.80 8.42 9.65
N GLU A 106 -10.20 7.94 8.56
CA GLU A 106 -10.84 7.90 7.25
C GLU A 106 -11.47 6.52 7.02
N ALA A 107 -12.68 6.34 7.56
CA ALA A 107 -13.36 5.04 7.61
C ALA A 107 -13.64 4.44 6.22
N ARG A 108 -14.02 5.26 5.25
CA ARG A 108 -14.33 4.77 3.89
C ARG A 108 -13.08 4.25 3.20
N PHE A 109 -11.96 4.95 3.35
CA PHE A 109 -10.68 4.53 2.81
C PHE A 109 -10.25 3.19 3.41
N ARG A 110 -10.35 3.08 4.74
CA ARG A 110 -10.02 1.84 5.45
C ARG A 110 -10.88 0.66 4.99
N GLN A 111 -12.18 0.88 4.81
CA GLN A 111 -13.09 -0.14 4.29
C GLN A 111 -12.73 -0.56 2.87
N GLU A 112 -12.34 0.39 2.03
CA GLU A 112 -11.95 0.09 0.65
C GLU A 112 -10.67 -0.75 0.61
N ILE A 113 -9.72 -0.47 1.52
CA ILE A 113 -8.53 -1.32 1.67
C ILE A 113 -8.94 -2.76 1.96
N LEU A 114 -9.85 -2.95 2.92
CA LEU A 114 -10.30 -4.30 3.28
C LEU A 114 -11.03 -5.00 2.12
N ARG A 115 -11.79 -4.27 1.32
CA ARG A 115 -12.42 -4.84 0.12
C ARG A 115 -11.40 -5.34 -0.88
N CYS A 116 -10.30 -4.62 -1.06
CA CYS A 116 -9.21 -5.08 -1.91
C CYS A 116 -8.60 -6.38 -1.37
N LEU A 117 -8.44 -6.48 -0.05
CA LEU A 117 -7.87 -7.66 0.58
C LEU A 117 -8.79 -8.87 0.51
N ASP A 118 -10.11 -8.65 0.46
CA ASP A 118 -11.09 -9.73 0.28
C ASP A 118 -11.12 -10.25 -1.16
N GLY A 119 -10.54 -9.51 -2.09
CA GLY A 119 -10.55 -9.84 -3.51
C GLY A 119 -9.37 -10.70 -3.94
N ASP A 120 -9.35 -11.05 -5.23
CA ASP A 120 -8.36 -11.96 -5.81
C ASP A 120 -7.23 -11.27 -6.55
N ILE A 121 -7.26 -9.95 -6.65
CA ILE A 121 -6.17 -9.19 -7.25
C ILE A 121 -5.06 -9.03 -6.21
N PRO A 122 -3.81 -9.41 -6.52
CA PRO A 122 -2.74 -9.30 -5.52
C PRO A 122 -2.50 -7.85 -5.09
N VAL A 123 -2.31 -7.67 -3.79
CA VAL A 123 -2.04 -6.37 -3.18
C VAL A 123 -0.63 -6.38 -2.61
N LEU A 124 0.12 -5.34 -2.92
CA LEU A 124 1.45 -5.11 -2.36
C LEU A 124 1.43 -3.75 -1.67
N GLY A 125 1.67 -3.75 -0.38
CA GLY A 125 1.57 -2.53 0.40
C GLY A 125 2.73 -2.30 1.35
N VAL A 126 2.73 -1.10 1.92
CA VAL A 126 3.70 -0.66 2.92
C VAL A 126 2.92 -0.18 4.13
N LEU A 127 3.26 -0.71 5.30
CA LEU A 127 2.69 -0.31 6.58
C LEU A 127 3.73 0.47 7.38
N ARG A 128 3.33 1.63 7.87
CA ARG A 128 4.16 2.37 8.83
C ARG A 128 4.08 1.65 10.18
N LYS A 129 5.23 1.46 10.80
CA LYS A 129 5.34 0.75 12.08
C LYS A 129 4.59 1.49 13.20
N GLY A 130 3.94 0.73 14.09
CA GLY A 130 3.36 1.26 15.31
C GLY A 130 1.95 1.84 15.21
N GLN A 131 1.18 1.51 14.18
CA GLN A 131 -0.20 2.00 14.02
C GLN A 131 -1.22 0.93 14.38
N ASP A 132 -2.05 1.18 15.37
CA ASP A 132 -3.05 0.21 15.84
C ASP A 132 -4.10 -0.14 14.78
N TRP A 133 -4.50 0.82 13.94
CA TRP A 133 -5.52 0.56 12.93
C TRP A 133 -5.06 -0.43 11.86
N HIS A 134 -3.75 -0.64 11.73
CA HIS A 134 -3.19 -1.60 10.78
C HIS A 134 -3.50 -3.05 11.16
N ARG A 135 -4.00 -3.31 12.38
CA ARG A 135 -4.34 -4.67 12.81
C ARG A 135 -5.36 -5.34 11.90
N GLU A 136 -6.30 -4.58 11.37
CA GLU A 136 -7.29 -5.10 10.43
C GLU A 136 -6.63 -5.66 9.18
N ILE A 137 -5.56 -5.01 8.72
CA ILE A 137 -4.77 -5.47 7.58
C ILE A 137 -3.90 -6.66 7.98
N GLU A 138 -3.15 -6.51 9.07
CA GLU A 138 -2.18 -7.52 9.52
C GLU A 138 -2.86 -8.86 9.85
N ASN A 139 -4.06 -8.82 10.37
CA ASN A 139 -4.80 -10.02 10.78
C ASN A 139 -5.67 -10.60 9.67
N HIS A 140 -5.70 -9.98 8.50
CA HIS A 140 -6.49 -10.51 7.38
C HIS A 140 -5.93 -11.86 6.95
N PRO A 141 -6.78 -12.90 6.76
CA PRO A 141 -6.30 -14.27 6.47
C PRO A 141 -5.52 -14.40 5.16
N ARG A 142 -5.67 -13.46 4.23
CA ARG A 142 -4.97 -13.50 2.94
C ARG A 142 -3.74 -12.61 2.89
N VAL A 143 -3.35 -12.02 4.01
CA VAL A 143 -2.21 -11.08 4.11
C VAL A 143 -1.02 -11.72 4.80
N THR A 144 0.15 -11.53 4.21
CA THR A 144 1.44 -11.82 4.85
C THR A 144 2.15 -10.51 5.10
N VAL A 145 2.59 -10.28 6.34
CA VAL A 145 3.37 -9.11 6.69
C VAL A 145 4.83 -9.51 6.83
N LEU A 146 5.71 -8.83 6.11
CA LEU A 146 7.16 -9.05 6.18
C LEU A 146 7.82 -7.81 6.75
N GLY A 147 8.78 -8.02 7.67
CA GLY A 147 9.59 -6.93 8.18
C GLY A 147 10.75 -6.59 7.25
N MET A 148 11.17 -5.32 7.28
CA MET A 148 12.41 -4.93 6.63
C MET A 148 13.57 -5.29 7.54
N GLU A 149 14.35 -6.27 7.14
CA GLU A 149 15.54 -6.69 7.85
C GLU A 149 16.78 -6.13 7.16
N GLU A 150 17.87 -6.01 7.89
CA GLU A 150 19.15 -5.69 7.28
C GLU A 150 19.54 -6.82 6.35
N GLY A 151 19.97 -6.47 5.14
CA GLY A 151 20.41 -7.46 4.17
C GLY A 151 20.07 -7.08 2.74
N ASP A 152 19.88 -8.10 1.93
CA ASP A 152 19.70 -7.95 0.49
C ASP A 152 18.26 -7.61 0.13
N HIS A 153 18.00 -6.34 -0.17
CA HIS A 153 16.69 -5.86 -0.58
C HIS A 153 16.25 -6.45 -1.92
N GLU A 154 17.19 -6.77 -2.80
CA GLU A 154 16.88 -7.43 -4.07
C GLU A 154 16.33 -8.85 -3.84
N ALA A 155 16.95 -9.60 -2.94
CA ALA A 155 16.47 -10.95 -2.59
C ALA A 155 15.08 -10.88 -1.96
N LEU A 156 14.82 -9.88 -1.13
CA LEU A 156 13.50 -9.66 -0.54
C LEU A 156 12.47 -9.32 -1.61
N ALA A 157 12.83 -8.45 -2.56
CA ALA A 157 11.92 -8.10 -3.67
C ALA A 157 11.58 -9.32 -4.52
N GLU A 158 12.55 -10.19 -4.81
CA GLU A 158 12.33 -11.43 -5.54
C GLU A 158 11.38 -12.38 -4.79
N LYS A 159 11.58 -12.50 -3.48
CA LYS A 159 10.70 -13.31 -2.63
C LYS A 159 9.26 -12.79 -2.66
N ILE A 160 9.08 -11.49 -2.53
CA ILE A 160 7.76 -10.86 -2.56
C ILE A 160 7.09 -11.10 -3.90
N ALA A 161 7.80 -10.86 -5.01
CA ALA A 161 7.25 -11.08 -6.34
C ALA A 161 6.78 -12.53 -6.51
N GLY A 162 7.56 -13.48 -6.04
CA GLY A 162 7.18 -14.89 -6.06
C GLY A 162 5.91 -15.18 -5.27
N MET A 163 5.77 -14.56 -4.10
CA MET A 163 4.57 -14.72 -3.26
C MET A 163 3.33 -14.15 -3.95
N LEU A 164 3.44 -12.98 -4.58
CA LEU A 164 2.34 -12.33 -5.30
C LEU A 164 1.90 -13.14 -6.52
N GLU A 165 2.80 -13.92 -7.10
CA GLU A 165 2.51 -14.80 -8.22
C GLU A 165 1.98 -16.17 -7.77
N GLY A 166 1.79 -16.39 -6.49
CA GLY A 166 1.34 -17.66 -5.93
C GLY A 166 2.41 -18.73 -5.87
N LYS A 167 3.66 -18.35 -6.00
CA LYS A 167 4.81 -19.25 -5.84
C LYS A 167 5.27 -19.22 -4.39
N ALA A 168 5.37 -20.38 -3.81
CA ALA A 168 5.82 -20.49 -2.43
C ALA A 168 7.30 -20.14 -2.27
#